data_044ed1373dd6c12ad516f15575ff8ece
#
_entry.id   044ed1373dd6c12ad516f15575ff8ece
#
_cell.length_a   1.000
_cell.length_b   1.000
_cell.length_c   1.000
_cell.angle_alpha   90.00
_cell.angle_beta   90.00
_cell.angle_gamma   90.00
#
_symmetry.space_group_name_H-M   'P 1'
#
loop_
_entity.id
_entity.type
_entity.pdbx_description
1 polymer ?
#
loop_
_entity_poly.entity_id
_entity_poly.type
_entity_poly.pdbx_seq_one_letter_code
_entity_poly.pdbx_strand_id
1 'polypeptide(L)'
;RVSGTLSLELPVDAPPAFHTFSDSSNLGADYSLRISVEVLQIYRSSLTLVSPTESPYMVEVNQPIPATVRLYNPGNGEDTYAMSHALLLDGNISEDPGIQVTFSNPLITLSAGSLRTLPVEIILPESTPARIPVNIIILMTSQGNASISDSVTLTLEARQDHRWEIALNSVLGEVEDKTFAVNPGDSFIIELNATNIGNLDDDLSISGS
;
A
#
# COMPACT_ATOMS: atom_id res chain seq x y z
N ARG A 1 -9.01 -30.06 -58.88
CA ARG A 1 -8.61 -29.69 -57.48
C ARG A 1 -8.56 -28.20 -57.38
N VAL A 2 -9.39 -27.60 -56.53
CA VAL A 2 -9.41 -26.17 -56.29
C VAL A 2 -8.85 -26.00 -54.84
N SER A 3 -7.88 -25.14 -54.66
CA SER A 3 -7.34 -24.79 -53.34
C SER A 3 -7.66 -23.34 -53.08
N GLY A 4 -8.17 -23.07 -51.89
CA GLY A 4 -8.42 -21.72 -51.39
C GLY A 4 -7.77 -21.52 -50.02
N THR A 5 -7.47 -20.27 -49.65
CA THR A 5 -6.97 -19.90 -48.35
C THR A 5 -8.10 -19.18 -47.61
N LEU A 6 -8.43 -19.63 -46.40
CA LEU A 6 -9.29 -18.91 -45.45
C LEU A 6 -8.40 -18.18 -44.46
N SER A 7 -8.53 -16.88 -44.39
CA SER A 7 -7.88 -16.06 -43.35
C SER A 7 -8.92 -15.67 -42.31
N LEU A 8 -8.62 -15.94 -41.05
CA LEU A 8 -9.44 -15.55 -39.91
C LEU A 8 -8.63 -14.57 -39.04
N GLU A 9 -9.14 -13.36 -38.86
CA GLU A 9 -8.56 -12.35 -37.99
C GLU A 9 -9.41 -12.20 -36.74
N LEU A 10 -8.79 -12.37 -35.59
CA LEU A 10 -9.46 -12.19 -34.31
C LEU A 10 -9.06 -10.81 -33.73
N PRO A 11 -10.03 -10.04 -33.19
CA PRO A 11 -9.72 -8.83 -32.44
C PRO A 11 -8.73 -9.10 -31.27
N VAL A 12 -7.87 -8.15 -30.95
CA VAL A 12 -6.88 -8.28 -29.85
C VAL A 12 -7.52 -8.40 -28.48
N ASP A 13 -8.76 -7.95 -28.36
CA ASP A 13 -9.61 -7.98 -27.15
C ASP A 13 -10.68 -9.08 -27.21
N ALA A 14 -10.57 -10.00 -28.16
CA ALA A 14 -11.53 -11.11 -28.25
C ALA A 14 -11.63 -11.84 -26.90
N PRO A 15 -12.85 -12.02 -26.36
CA PRO A 15 -13.03 -12.69 -25.08
C PRO A 15 -12.58 -14.15 -25.15
N PRO A 16 -12.08 -14.73 -24.03
CA PRO A 16 -11.69 -16.12 -23.99
C PRO A 16 -12.92 -17.01 -24.16
N ALA A 17 -12.99 -17.72 -25.26
CA ALA A 17 -14.10 -18.61 -25.61
C ALA A 17 -13.76 -19.47 -26.82
N PHE A 18 -14.57 -20.52 -27.06
CA PHE A 18 -14.61 -21.22 -28.33
C PHE A 18 -15.49 -20.48 -29.32
N HIS A 19 -14.92 -20.04 -30.43
CA HIS A 19 -15.64 -19.42 -31.55
C HIS A 19 -15.79 -20.43 -32.67
N THR A 20 -17.03 -20.68 -33.10
CA THR A 20 -17.32 -21.61 -34.18
C THR A 20 -17.76 -20.83 -35.42
N PHE A 21 -17.08 -21.04 -36.50
CA PHE A 21 -17.39 -20.48 -37.82
C PHE A 21 -17.94 -21.62 -38.68
N SER A 22 -19.13 -21.41 -39.27
CA SER A 22 -19.73 -22.33 -40.22
C SER A 22 -20.01 -21.58 -41.53
N ASP A 23 -19.49 -22.08 -42.62
CA ASP A 23 -19.86 -21.61 -43.92
C ASP A 23 -20.82 -22.64 -44.60
N SER A 24 -21.97 -22.15 -44.97
CA SER A 24 -22.97 -22.89 -45.75
C SER A 24 -23.05 -22.37 -47.19
N SER A 25 -21.89 -22.05 -47.79
CA SER A 25 -21.89 -21.64 -49.19
C SER A 25 -22.47 -22.73 -50.06
N ASN A 26 -23.39 -22.33 -50.95
CA ASN A 26 -24.10 -23.19 -51.92
C ASN A 26 -23.15 -23.79 -52.97
N LEU A 27 -22.23 -24.62 -52.57
CA LEU A 27 -21.39 -25.44 -53.43
C LEU A 27 -22.08 -26.79 -53.72
N GLY A 28 -23.36 -26.77 -54.09
CA GLY A 28 -24.13 -27.90 -54.56
C GLY A 28 -23.81 -29.22 -53.88
N ALA A 29 -24.62 -29.61 -52.88
CA ALA A 29 -24.61 -30.85 -52.13
C ALA A 29 -23.58 -30.97 -50.98
N ASP A 30 -24.10 -31.01 -49.77
CA ASP A 30 -23.62 -31.75 -48.55
C ASP A 30 -22.23 -31.51 -47.98
N TYR A 31 -21.59 -30.36 -48.23
CA TYR A 31 -20.36 -30.03 -47.54
C TYR A 31 -20.53 -28.79 -46.63
N SER A 32 -20.46 -29.01 -45.33
CA SER A 32 -20.35 -27.94 -44.35
C SER A 32 -18.92 -27.92 -43.76
N LEU A 33 -18.26 -26.77 -43.85
CA LEU A 33 -17.00 -26.56 -43.14
C LEU A 33 -17.31 -25.92 -41.77
N ARG A 34 -16.89 -26.59 -40.72
CA ARG A 34 -16.97 -26.06 -39.33
C ARG A 34 -15.56 -25.92 -38.80
N ILE A 35 -15.21 -24.70 -38.41
CA ILE A 35 -13.93 -24.39 -37.80
C ILE A 35 -14.21 -23.89 -36.38
N SER A 36 -13.57 -24.48 -35.38
CA SER A 36 -13.61 -24.01 -33.98
C SER A 36 -12.25 -23.45 -33.63
N VAL A 37 -12.23 -22.23 -33.14
CA VAL A 37 -11.03 -21.53 -32.64
C VAL A 37 -11.22 -21.27 -31.17
N GLU A 38 -10.26 -21.68 -30.37
CA GLU A 38 -10.20 -21.36 -28.95
C GLU A 38 -9.38 -20.07 -28.78
N VAL A 39 -10.00 -19.04 -28.19
CA VAL A 39 -9.31 -17.85 -27.74
C VAL A 39 -8.91 -18.05 -26.28
N LEU A 40 -7.62 -18.07 -26.02
CA LEU A 40 -7.09 -18.22 -24.66
C LEU A 40 -7.21 -16.93 -23.86
N GLN A 41 -7.37 -17.05 -22.55
CA GLN A 41 -7.35 -15.90 -21.65
C GLN A 41 -5.95 -15.34 -21.55
N ILE A 42 -5.83 -14.02 -21.70
CA ILE A 42 -4.62 -13.24 -21.46
C ILE A 42 -4.78 -12.51 -20.15
N TYR A 43 -3.95 -12.89 -19.17
CA TYR A 43 -3.90 -12.23 -17.87
C TYR A 43 -2.95 -11.04 -17.90
N ARG A 44 -3.39 -9.92 -17.37
CA ARG A 44 -2.59 -8.68 -17.23
C ARG A 44 -3.07 -7.92 -16.01
N SER A 45 -2.20 -7.09 -15.45
CA SER A 45 -2.52 -6.21 -14.32
C SER A 45 -1.95 -4.82 -14.56
N SER A 46 -2.64 -3.81 -14.04
CA SER A 46 -2.12 -2.46 -13.98
C SER A 46 -2.60 -1.78 -12.69
N LEU A 47 -1.64 -1.27 -11.92
CA LEU A 47 -1.87 -0.62 -10.64
C LEU A 47 -1.27 0.79 -10.66
N THR A 48 -2.02 1.79 -10.21
CA THR A 48 -1.55 3.17 -10.13
C THR A 48 -1.92 3.80 -8.81
N LEU A 49 -1.01 4.56 -8.20
CA LEU A 49 -1.30 5.40 -7.05
C LEU A 49 -2.09 6.63 -7.51
N VAL A 50 -3.22 6.89 -6.86
CA VAL A 50 -4.09 8.04 -7.15
C VAL A 50 -3.87 9.14 -6.12
N SER A 51 -3.71 8.76 -4.84
CA SER A 51 -3.50 9.68 -3.72
C SER A 51 -2.75 8.95 -2.60
N PRO A 52 -1.85 9.63 -1.88
CA PRO A 52 -1.32 10.96 -2.15
C PRO A 52 -0.43 11.00 -3.40
N THR A 53 -0.25 12.18 -3.99
CA THR A 53 0.62 12.40 -5.17
C THR A 53 1.99 12.98 -4.81
N GLU A 54 2.12 13.49 -3.59
CA GLU A 54 3.37 14.00 -3.05
C GLU A 54 4.29 12.84 -2.63
N SER A 55 5.61 13.02 -2.79
CA SER A 55 6.60 12.01 -2.40
C SER A 55 7.90 12.69 -1.95
N PRO A 56 8.31 12.54 -0.66
CA PRO A 56 7.57 11.85 0.40
C PRO A 56 6.31 12.61 0.83
N TYR A 57 5.28 11.87 1.24
CA TYR A 57 4.10 12.46 1.86
C TYR A 57 4.31 12.55 3.37
N MET A 58 4.24 13.78 3.91
CA MET A 58 4.48 14.06 5.33
C MET A 58 3.26 13.71 6.17
N VAL A 59 3.44 12.87 7.19
CA VAL A 59 2.35 12.30 7.99
C VAL A 59 2.62 12.38 9.49
N GLU A 60 1.55 12.40 10.28
CA GLU A 60 1.62 12.22 11.72
C GLU A 60 1.65 10.73 12.07
N VAL A 61 2.44 10.35 13.06
CA VAL A 61 2.44 8.98 13.60
C VAL A 61 1.14 8.68 14.35
N ASN A 62 0.79 7.40 14.46
CA ASN A 62 -0.40 6.91 15.16
C ASN A 62 -1.74 7.52 14.67
N GLN A 63 -1.76 8.02 13.43
CA GLN A 63 -2.96 8.53 12.78
C GLN A 63 -3.25 7.76 11.47
N PRO A 64 -4.53 7.55 11.12
CA PRO A 64 -4.89 6.95 9.85
C PRO A 64 -4.48 7.83 8.68
N ILE A 65 -3.70 7.26 7.76
CA ILE A 65 -3.23 7.90 6.54
C ILE A 65 -4.03 7.31 5.38
N PRO A 66 -4.94 8.09 4.77
CA PRO A 66 -5.72 7.62 3.64
C PRO A 66 -4.87 7.62 2.37
N ALA A 67 -4.86 6.49 1.67
CA ALA A 67 -4.33 6.37 0.33
C ALA A 67 -5.38 5.78 -0.62
N THR A 68 -5.20 5.98 -1.91
CA THR A 68 -6.10 5.43 -2.93
C THR A 68 -5.28 4.91 -4.09
N VAL A 69 -5.54 3.67 -4.46
CA VAL A 69 -4.97 3.05 -5.66
C VAL A 69 -6.05 2.77 -6.68
N ARG A 70 -5.68 2.75 -7.95
CA ARG A 70 -6.56 2.39 -9.06
C ARG A 70 -6.02 1.12 -9.71
N LEU A 71 -6.90 0.11 -9.75
CA LEU A 71 -6.68 -1.17 -10.39
C LEU A 71 -7.32 -1.14 -11.78
N TYR A 72 -6.66 -1.75 -12.75
CA TYR A 72 -7.16 -1.92 -14.11
C TYR A 72 -6.82 -3.33 -14.61
N ASN A 73 -7.80 -3.98 -15.25
CA ASN A 73 -7.61 -5.27 -15.93
C ASN A 73 -7.47 -5.05 -17.45
N PRO A 74 -6.25 -4.99 -18.00
CA PRO A 74 -6.02 -4.88 -19.42
C PRO A 74 -6.02 -6.24 -20.15
N GLY A 75 -6.40 -7.32 -19.48
CA GLY A 75 -6.58 -8.64 -20.06
C GLY A 75 -7.84 -8.73 -20.92
N ASN A 76 -8.04 -9.87 -21.58
CA ASN A 76 -9.20 -10.13 -22.46
C ASN A 76 -10.34 -10.90 -21.76
N GLY A 77 -10.19 -11.25 -20.48
CA GLY A 77 -11.18 -11.95 -19.66
C GLY A 77 -11.27 -11.41 -18.25
N GLU A 78 -12.29 -11.87 -17.52
CA GLU A 78 -12.43 -11.55 -16.10
C GLU A 78 -11.28 -12.17 -15.30
N ASP A 79 -10.76 -11.42 -14.31
CA ASP A 79 -9.73 -11.89 -13.40
C ASP A 79 -9.99 -11.38 -11.97
N THR A 80 -9.52 -12.14 -11.00
CA THR A 80 -9.54 -11.74 -9.59
C THR A 80 -8.11 -11.43 -9.15
N TYR A 81 -7.96 -10.27 -8.51
CA TYR A 81 -6.65 -9.79 -8.05
C TYR A 81 -6.59 -9.82 -6.53
N ALA A 82 -5.49 -10.35 -5.99
CA ALA A 82 -5.14 -10.24 -4.59
C ALA A 82 -4.27 -8.99 -4.36
N MET A 83 -4.65 -8.21 -3.36
CA MET A 83 -3.89 -7.06 -2.88
C MET A 83 -3.02 -7.47 -1.70
N SER A 84 -1.77 -7.06 -1.73
CA SER A 84 -0.81 -7.25 -0.63
C SER A 84 0.12 -6.05 -0.54
N HIS A 85 0.96 -6.02 0.49
CA HIS A 85 1.97 -4.98 0.63
C HIS A 85 3.31 -5.58 1.08
N ALA A 86 4.37 -4.83 0.85
CA ALA A 86 5.70 -5.04 1.40
C ALA A 86 6.25 -3.71 1.90
N LEU A 87 7.12 -3.75 2.88
CA LEU A 87 7.73 -2.57 3.49
C LEU A 87 9.22 -2.53 3.16
N LEU A 88 9.71 -1.37 2.74
CA LEU A 88 11.12 -1.10 2.59
C LEU A 88 11.51 0.03 3.56
N LEU A 89 12.28 -0.32 4.57
CA LEU A 89 12.88 0.62 5.49
C LEU A 89 14.37 0.69 5.18
N ASP A 90 14.87 1.90 4.93
CA ASP A 90 16.28 2.13 4.60
C ASP A 90 16.80 1.21 3.47
N GLY A 91 15.94 0.96 2.46
CA GLY A 91 16.25 0.12 1.31
C GLY A 91 16.21 -1.40 1.56
N ASN A 92 15.90 -1.85 2.77
CA ASN A 92 15.76 -3.26 3.12
C ASN A 92 14.29 -3.64 3.32
N ILE A 93 13.91 -4.85 2.89
CA ILE A 93 12.59 -5.40 3.22
C ILE A 93 12.59 -5.65 4.73
N SER A 94 11.69 -4.97 5.44
CA SER A 94 11.51 -5.13 6.87
C SER A 94 10.30 -6.01 7.15
N GLU A 95 10.48 -7.00 8.01
CA GLU A 95 9.36 -7.73 8.60
C GLU A 95 8.92 -6.96 9.84
N ASP A 96 7.75 -6.31 9.71
CA ASP A 96 6.96 -5.71 10.78
C ASP A 96 7.64 -4.70 11.74
N PRO A 97 7.72 -3.44 11.37
CA PRO A 97 8.00 -2.36 12.32
C PRO A 97 6.71 -1.84 13.02
N GLY A 98 5.63 -2.61 13.06
CA GLY A 98 4.33 -2.17 13.59
C GLY A 98 3.52 -1.29 12.62
N ILE A 99 3.95 -1.13 11.37
CA ILE A 99 3.20 -0.41 10.33
C ILE A 99 2.00 -1.25 9.91
N GLN A 100 0.81 -0.66 9.97
CA GLN A 100 -0.42 -1.32 9.56
C GLN A 100 -0.83 -0.81 8.18
N VAL A 101 -1.12 -1.75 7.25
CA VAL A 101 -1.66 -1.45 5.92
C VAL A 101 -2.93 -2.25 5.74
N THR A 102 -4.06 -1.55 5.60
CA THR A 102 -5.39 -2.16 5.51
C THR A 102 -6.03 -1.85 4.17
N PHE A 103 -6.39 -2.88 3.43
CA PHE A 103 -7.18 -2.77 2.21
C PHE A 103 -8.66 -2.91 2.52
N SER A 104 -9.50 -2.00 2.02
CA SER A 104 -10.96 -2.11 2.18
C SER A 104 -11.54 -3.38 1.56
N ASN A 105 -10.86 -3.93 0.55
CA ASN A 105 -11.15 -5.23 -0.04
C ASN A 105 -9.85 -5.85 -0.58
N PRO A 106 -9.31 -6.92 0.02
CA PRO A 106 -8.05 -7.52 -0.42
C PRO A 106 -8.19 -8.42 -1.66
N LEU A 107 -9.41 -8.80 -2.05
CA LEU A 107 -9.69 -9.59 -3.25
C LEU A 107 -10.70 -8.87 -4.13
N ILE A 108 -10.32 -8.56 -5.37
CA ILE A 108 -11.12 -7.75 -6.28
C ILE A 108 -11.24 -8.44 -7.64
N THR A 109 -12.46 -8.74 -8.06
CA THR A 109 -12.74 -9.25 -9.40
C THR A 109 -13.04 -8.10 -10.35
N LEU A 110 -12.38 -8.10 -11.51
CA LEU A 110 -12.55 -7.11 -12.58
C LEU A 110 -12.79 -7.81 -13.92
N SER A 111 -13.82 -7.41 -14.62
CA SER A 111 -14.01 -7.81 -16.02
C SER A 111 -12.91 -7.23 -16.91
N ALA A 112 -12.74 -7.79 -18.10
CA ALA A 112 -11.82 -7.27 -19.11
C ALA A 112 -12.06 -5.76 -19.37
N GLY A 113 -10.99 -4.97 -19.41
CA GLY A 113 -11.04 -3.53 -19.65
C GLY A 113 -11.65 -2.69 -18.52
N SER A 114 -12.01 -3.32 -17.39
CA SER A 114 -12.62 -2.62 -16.26
C SER A 114 -11.57 -2.05 -15.31
N LEU A 115 -11.90 -0.94 -14.65
CA LEU A 115 -11.10 -0.29 -13.64
C LEU A 115 -11.88 -0.12 -12.32
N ARG A 116 -11.16 -0.09 -11.21
CA ARG A 116 -11.73 0.19 -9.88
C ARG A 116 -10.73 0.95 -9.02
N THR A 117 -11.21 1.88 -8.21
CA THR A 117 -10.44 2.52 -7.16
C THR A 117 -10.63 1.78 -5.84
N LEU A 118 -9.54 1.64 -5.08
CA LEU A 118 -9.51 0.97 -3.80
C LEU A 118 -8.90 1.90 -2.75
N PRO A 119 -9.64 2.22 -1.69
CA PRO A 119 -9.08 2.87 -0.51
C PRO A 119 -8.13 1.93 0.23
N VAL A 120 -7.01 2.50 0.67
CA VAL A 120 -6.01 1.87 1.52
C VAL A 120 -5.81 2.76 2.73
N GLU A 121 -5.82 2.19 3.92
CA GLU A 121 -5.52 2.89 5.15
C GLU A 121 -4.18 2.41 5.70
N ILE A 122 -3.35 3.36 6.13
CA ILE A 122 -2.02 3.10 6.64
C ILE A 122 -1.89 3.77 8.00
N ILE A 123 -1.26 3.10 8.97
CA ILE A 123 -0.92 3.67 10.27
C ILE A 123 0.56 3.42 10.53
N LEU A 124 1.31 4.49 10.73
CA LEU A 124 2.69 4.44 11.22
C LEU A 124 2.69 4.43 12.75
N PRO A 125 3.42 3.53 13.43
CA PRO A 125 3.52 3.52 14.88
C PRO A 125 4.28 4.75 15.41
N GLU A 126 4.10 5.09 16.69
CA GLU A 126 4.80 6.20 17.34
C GLU A 126 6.33 6.07 17.29
N SER A 127 6.82 4.84 17.25
CA SER A 127 8.25 4.53 17.15
C SER A 127 8.85 4.79 15.77
N THR A 128 8.04 5.18 14.77
CA THR A 128 8.56 5.49 13.43
C THR A 128 9.47 6.72 13.49
N PRO A 129 10.77 6.59 13.16
CA PRO A 129 11.69 7.71 13.21
C PRO A 129 11.27 8.83 12.25
N ALA A 130 11.33 10.08 12.72
CA ALA A 130 11.09 11.23 11.84
C ALA A 130 12.25 11.38 10.83
N ARG A 131 11.95 11.98 9.69
CA ARG A 131 12.92 12.28 8.61
C ARG A 131 13.55 11.06 7.94
N ILE A 132 13.05 9.85 8.23
CA ILE A 132 13.47 8.62 7.55
C ILE A 132 12.31 8.17 6.64
N PRO A 133 12.51 8.09 5.31
CA PRO A 133 11.46 7.67 4.41
C PRO A 133 11.06 6.20 4.64
N VAL A 134 9.76 5.97 4.74
CA VAL A 134 9.13 4.65 4.77
C VAL A 134 8.51 4.39 3.41
N ASN A 135 8.99 3.37 2.71
CA ASN A 135 8.45 2.98 1.42
C ASN A 135 7.49 1.80 1.58
N ILE A 136 6.24 2.00 1.23
CA ILE A 136 5.20 0.98 1.22
C ILE A 136 4.96 0.58 -0.22
N ILE A 137 5.29 -0.66 -0.56
CA ILE A 137 5.03 -1.24 -1.88
C ILE A 137 3.67 -1.91 -1.82
N ILE A 138 2.71 -1.41 -2.57
CA ILE A 138 1.38 -2.02 -2.74
C ILE A 138 1.44 -2.89 -3.99
N LEU A 139 1.07 -4.16 -3.86
CA LEU A 139 1.09 -5.16 -4.92
C LEU A 139 -0.31 -5.60 -5.29
N MET A 140 -0.50 -5.85 -6.57
CA MET A 140 -1.70 -6.43 -7.18
C MET A 140 -1.29 -7.67 -7.95
N THR A 141 -1.77 -8.86 -7.55
CA THR A 141 -1.39 -10.14 -8.16
C THR A 141 -2.62 -10.86 -8.70
N SER A 142 -2.57 -11.28 -9.96
CA SER A 142 -3.61 -12.07 -10.61
C SER A 142 -3.76 -13.43 -9.93
N GLN A 143 -5.00 -13.84 -9.65
CA GLN A 143 -5.31 -15.18 -9.16
C GLN A 143 -5.43 -16.20 -10.29
N GLY A 144 -5.73 -15.75 -11.50
CA GLY A 144 -5.75 -16.61 -12.69
C GLY A 144 -4.35 -16.97 -13.19
N ASN A 145 -3.37 -16.09 -12.96
CA ASN A 145 -1.96 -16.35 -13.27
C ASN A 145 -1.04 -15.60 -12.28
N ALA A 146 -0.55 -16.28 -11.27
CA ALA A 146 0.27 -15.71 -10.21
C ALA A 146 1.62 -15.09 -10.68
N SER A 147 2.03 -15.34 -11.93
CA SER A 147 3.22 -14.69 -12.52
C SER A 147 2.90 -13.25 -13.01
N ILE A 148 1.63 -12.87 -13.04
CA ILE A 148 1.18 -11.55 -13.45
C ILE A 148 0.91 -10.72 -12.20
N SER A 149 1.72 -9.71 -12.00
CA SER A 149 1.58 -8.75 -10.91
C SER A 149 1.99 -7.36 -11.36
N ASP A 150 1.52 -6.35 -10.64
CA ASP A 150 1.94 -4.97 -10.77
C ASP A 150 2.02 -4.33 -9.39
N SER A 151 2.80 -3.26 -9.25
CA SER A 151 3.02 -2.63 -7.96
C SER A 151 3.20 -1.12 -8.07
N VAL A 152 2.86 -0.42 -6.98
CA VAL A 152 3.16 1.00 -6.80
C VAL A 152 3.84 1.20 -5.46
N THR A 153 4.70 2.20 -5.38
CA THR A 153 5.36 2.59 -4.13
C THR A 153 4.77 3.88 -3.62
N LEU A 154 4.38 3.88 -2.35
CA LEU A 154 4.02 5.06 -1.58
C LEU A 154 5.15 5.36 -0.59
N THR A 155 5.74 6.54 -0.69
CA THR A 155 6.79 7.01 0.22
C THR A 155 6.18 7.95 1.24
N LEU A 156 6.28 7.58 2.52
CA LEU A 156 5.83 8.38 3.66
C LEU A 156 7.03 8.88 4.44
N GLU A 157 6.88 10.01 5.11
CA GLU A 157 7.86 10.51 6.06
C GLU A 157 7.12 11.00 7.31
N ALA A 158 7.48 10.45 8.47
CA ALA A 158 6.89 10.86 9.74
C ALA A 158 7.37 12.26 10.12
N ARG A 159 6.43 13.12 10.53
CA ARG A 159 6.75 14.41 11.14
C ARG A 159 7.43 14.20 12.48
N GLN A 160 8.28 15.13 12.86
CA GLN A 160 8.91 15.12 14.17
C GLN A 160 7.85 15.40 15.25
N ASP A 161 7.82 14.53 16.23
CA ASP A 161 7.00 14.65 17.45
C ASP A 161 7.92 15.06 18.60
N HIS A 162 7.70 16.27 19.13
CA HIS A 162 8.48 16.84 20.22
C HIS A 162 7.77 16.53 21.53
N ARG A 163 8.16 15.46 22.22
CA ARG A 163 7.57 15.10 23.51
C ARG A 163 8.65 14.78 24.53
N TRP A 164 8.47 15.31 25.72
CA TRP A 164 9.33 15.08 26.87
C TRP A 164 8.53 14.59 28.05
N GLU A 165 9.04 13.58 28.71
CA GLU A 165 8.59 13.17 30.03
C GLU A 165 9.57 13.73 31.07
N ILE A 166 9.06 14.50 32.02
CA ILE A 166 9.88 15.10 33.10
C ILE A 166 9.40 14.53 34.45
N ALA A 167 10.26 13.77 35.08
CA ALA A 167 10.04 13.23 36.41
C ALA A 167 10.93 13.95 37.43
N LEU A 168 10.35 14.27 38.59
CA LEU A 168 11.04 14.82 39.75
C LEU A 168 11.55 13.66 40.61
N ASN A 169 12.87 13.49 40.71
CA ASN A 169 13.48 12.59 41.69
C ASN A 169 13.65 13.35 43.01
N SER A 170 12.69 13.18 43.92
CA SER A 170 12.82 13.76 45.23
C SER A 170 13.63 12.84 46.16
N VAL A 171 14.73 13.33 46.68
CA VAL A 171 15.52 12.67 47.72
C VAL A 171 14.75 12.62 49.07
N LEU A 172 13.63 13.36 49.20
CA LEU A 172 12.87 13.55 50.45
C LEU A 172 11.52 12.81 50.48
N GLY A 173 11.28 11.84 49.54
CA GLY A 173 10.02 11.10 49.44
C GLY A 173 9.01 11.75 48.48
N GLU A 174 8.01 10.97 48.08
CA GLU A 174 6.92 11.47 47.22
C GLU A 174 6.16 12.60 47.93
N VAL A 175 6.23 13.80 47.36
CA VAL A 175 5.45 14.96 47.84
C VAL A 175 4.35 15.19 46.82
N GLU A 176 3.10 14.94 47.16
CA GLU A 176 1.93 15.04 46.29
C GLU A 176 1.80 16.40 45.57
N ASP A 177 2.28 17.49 46.20
CA ASP A 177 2.09 18.87 45.70
C ASP A 177 3.38 19.54 45.17
N LYS A 178 4.50 18.81 45.04
CA LYS A 178 5.78 19.38 44.57
C LYS A 178 6.20 20.65 45.34
N THR A 179 5.79 20.79 46.60
CA THR A 179 6.07 21.92 47.48
C THR A 179 7.15 21.51 48.49
N PHE A 180 8.25 22.23 48.50
CA PHE A 180 9.36 21.99 49.42
C PHE A 180 9.41 23.11 50.48
N ALA A 181 9.43 22.72 51.76
CA ALA A 181 9.63 23.67 52.86
C ALA A 181 11.12 23.73 53.17
N VAL A 182 11.71 24.90 53.04
CA VAL A 182 13.12 25.16 53.33
C VAL A 182 13.25 26.37 54.27
N ASN A 183 14.26 26.39 55.14
CA ASN A 183 14.52 27.56 55.94
C ASN A 183 15.29 28.64 55.15
N PRO A 184 15.14 29.91 55.50
CA PRO A 184 15.94 30.97 54.87
C PRO A 184 17.44 30.71 55.04
N GLY A 185 18.17 30.70 53.94
CA GLY A 185 19.61 30.44 53.91
C GLY A 185 20.01 28.98 53.66
N ASP A 186 19.06 28.05 53.67
CA ASP A 186 19.33 26.66 53.30
C ASP A 186 19.39 26.52 51.73
N SER A 187 20.18 25.55 51.30
CA SER A 187 20.22 25.11 49.90
C SER A 187 19.65 23.70 49.79
N PHE A 188 18.90 23.41 48.74
CA PHE A 188 18.44 22.06 48.45
C PHE A 188 18.65 21.74 47.00
N ILE A 189 18.78 20.46 46.71
CA ILE A 189 18.99 19.92 45.35
C ILE A 189 17.71 19.26 44.90
N ILE A 190 17.27 19.63 43.68
CA ILE A 190 16.18 18.95 42.97
C ILE A 190 16.81 18.22 41.78
N GLU A 191 16.61 16.91 41.74
CA GLU A 191 16.98 16.11 40.57
C GLU A 191 15.78 15.99 39.64
N LEU A 192 15.98 16.38 38.39
CA LEU A 192 15.02 16.22 37.30
C LEU A 192 15.51 15.14 36.35
N ASN A 193 14.66 14.15 36.10
CA ASN A 193 14.85 13.22 34.99
C ASN A 193 14.03 13.72 33.82
N ALA A 194 14.67 14.01 32.70
CA ALA A 194 14.02 14.35 31.44
C ALA A 194 14.30 13.24 30.43
N THR A 195 13.26 12.65 29.92
CA THR A 195 13.33 11.60 28.91
C THR A 195 12.67 12.09 27.62
N ASN A 196 13.41 12.06 26.50
CA ASN A 196 12.81 12.29 25.20
C ASN A 196 11.97 11.07 24.80
N ILE A 197 10.66 11.24 24.69
CA ILE A 197 9.69 10.22 24.25
C ILE A 197 9.13 10.53 22.86
N GLY A 198 9.72 11.50 22.16
CA GLY A 198 9.43 11.81 20.75
C GLY A 198 10.11 10.81 19.79
N ASN A 199 9.94 11.03 18.51
CA ASN A 199 10.41 10.12 17.45
C ASN A 199 11.71 10.59 16.74
N LEU A 200 12.40 11.59 17.31
CA LEU A 200 13.71 12.08 16.86
C LEU A 200 14.46 12.70 18.04
N ASP A 201 15.79 12.75 17.92
CA ASP A 201 16.63 13.48 18.88
C ASP A 201 16.23 14.96 18.96
N ASP A 202 16.16 15.48 20.18
CA ASP A 202 15.73 16.85 20.44
C ASP A 202 16.50 17.45 21.63
N ASP A 203 16.63 18.77 21.64
CA ASP A 203 17.32 19.50 22.70
C ASP A 203 16.32 20.06 23.71
N LEU A 204 16.52 19.75 24.99
CA LEU A 204 15.73 20.29 26.09
C LEU A 204 16.49 21.43 26.78
N SER A 205 15.90 22.62 26.89
CA SER A 205 16.41 23.73 27.68
C SER A 205 15.57 23.92 28.95
N ILE A 206 16.21 23.84 30.11
CA ILE A 206 15.57 24.08 31.40
C ILE A 206 16.09 25.39 31.96
N SER A 207 15.20 26.32 32.29
CA SER A 207 15.53 27.59 32.92
C SER A 207 14.73 27.78 34.21
N GLY A 208 15.37 28.33 35.26
CA GLY A 208 14.72 28.75 36.48
C GLY A 208 14.67 30.29 36.60
N SER A 209 13.66 30.82 37.26
CA SER A 209 13.51 32.24 37.60
C SER A 209 13.28 32.43 39.07
#